data_0571be17d78328e9677b684e925a5f5a
#
_entry.id   0571be17d78328e9677b684e925a5f5a
#
_cell.length_a   1.000
_cell.length_b   1.000
_cell.length_c   1.000
_cell.angle_alpha   90.00
_cell.angle_beta   90.00
_cell.angle_gamma   90.00
#
_symmetry.space_group_name_H-M   'P 1'
#
loop_
_entity.id
_entity.type
_entity.pdbx_description
1 polymer ?
#
loop_
_entity_poly.entity_id
_entity_poly.type
_entity_poly.pdbx_seq_one_letter_code
_entity_poly.pdbx_strand_id
1 'polypeptide(L)'
;MRFIASRSAAIAYPGVFAMMAIALLLAAASSTVAAPASRQSLVGTYDGHQMEIAAGLELKADGRFRYGLSYGALDEEATGKWTMSGDQVLLTSDPVTSPRFVLVSHGKAVDGVLQLSLDVPKGLSRQYFDAVIAKRNGETQRQQLGEDGLSLPFTSDNAPTSVRMLLPVFSVIGEPLNLDPSSGYSVRIRFEPNDLGKVNFQATPLTILNGDLLFDRHGRTIRFKHSKP
;
A
#
# COMPACT_ATOMS: atom_id res chain seq x y z
N MET A 1 27.57 -25.33 89.50
CA MET A 1 28.01 -24.51 90.64
C MET A 1 27.38 -23.13 90.55
N ARG A 2 26.52 -22.83 91.51
CA ARG A 2 26.02 -21.53 91.98
C ARG A 2 25.62 -20.44 90.99
N PHE A 3 24.31 -20.15 90.92
CA PHE A 3 23.57 -19.09 91.62
C PHE A 3 24.14 -17.67 91.46
N ILE A 4 23.39 -16.71 90.94
CA ILE A 4 22.65 -15.72 91.78
C ILE A 4 21.65 -14.97 90.88
N ALA A 5 20.42 -14.91 91.41
CA ALA A 5 19.36 -14.03 90.98
C ALA A 5 19.56 -12.61 91.47
N SER A 6 19.12 -11.58 90.77
CA SER A 6 18.76 -10.31 91.40
C SER A 6 17.56 -9.70 90.72
N ARG A 7 16.56 -9.39 91.53
CA ARG A 7 15.28 -8.68 91.26
C ARG A 7 15.51 -7.17 91.33
N SER A 8 14.65 -6.50 90.68
CA SER A 8 13.96 -5.23 91.01
C SER A 8 13.96 -4.30 89.78
N ALA A 9 13.01 -3.50 89.46
CA ALA A 9 11.72 -3.09 89.95
C ALA A 9 10.97 -2.38 88.86
N ALA A 10 9.66 -2.48 88.89
CA ALA A 10 8.77 -1.77 87.97
C ALA A 10 8.72 -0.27 88.27
N ILE A 11 8.74 0.57 87.24
CA ILE A 11 8.19 1.92 87.32
C ILE A 11 7.22 2.09 86.09
N ALA A 12 5.95 2.16 86.42
CA ALA A 12 4.89 2.50 85.54
C ALA A 12 4.82 4.01 85.38
N TYR A 13 4.75 4.47 84.10
CA TYR A 13 4.22 5.81 83.78
C TYR A 13 3.04 5.66 82.78
N PRO A 14 1.92 6.30 83.06
CA PRO A 14 0.78 6.34 82.17
C PRO A 14 0.92 7.56 81.26
N GLY A 15 0.60 7.41 79.99
CA GLY A 15 0.50 8.64 79.22
C GLY A 15 0.38 8.46 77.69
N VAL A 16 -0.81 8.64 77.32
CA VAL A 16 -1.21 9.21 76.00
C VAL A 16 -1.13 8.28 74.76
N PHE A 17 -2.23 7.61 74.53
CA PHE A 17 -2.60 7.11 73.19
C PHE A 17 -2.85 8.29 72.28
N ALA A 18 -1.94 8.59 71.35
CA ALA A 18 -2.21 9.41 70.16
C ALA A 18 -2.54 8.46 69.05
N MET A 19 -3.83 8.27 68.76
CA MET A 19 -4.34 7.62 67.55
C MET A 19 -4.04 8.51 66.33
N MET A 20 -3.00 8.16 65.57
CA MET A 20 -2.73 8.78 64.30
C MET A 20 -3.44 7.93 63.24
N ALA A 21 -4.67 8.31 62.89
CA ALA A 21 -5.42 7.73 61.78
C ALA A 21 -4.77 8.19 60.46
N ILE A 22 -3.97 7.33 59.81
CA ILE A 22 -3.49 7.52 58.44
C ILE A 22 -4.64 7.17 57.53
N ALA A 23 -5.33 8.20 57.04
CA ALA A 23 -6.29 8.07 55.95
C ALA A 23 -5.53 7.80 54.64
N LEU A 24 -5.48 6.53 54.21
CA LEU A 24 -4.95 6.12 52.91
C LEU A 24 -5.98 6.52 51.87
N LEU A 25 -5.80 7.70 51.21
CA LEU A 25 -6.55 8.07 50.02
C LEU A 25 -6.10 7.16 48.86
N LEU A 26 -6.83 6.08 48.56
CA LEU A 26 -6.75 5.38 47.29
C LEU A 26 -7.32 6.30 46.22
N ALA A 27 -6.46 7.02 45.49
CA ALA A 27 -6.81 7.65 44.25
C ALA A 27 -7.05 6.53 43.23
N ALA A 28 -8.31 6.15 43.01
CA ALA A 28 -8.71 5.29 41.92
C ALA A 28 -8.44 6.06 40.63
N ALA A 29 -7.31 5.78 39.97
CA ALA A 29 -7.06 6.21 38.59
C ALA A 29 -8.09 5.50 37.71
N SER A 30 -9.18 6.19 37.42
CA SER A 30 -10.15 5.76 36.42
C SER A 30 -9.48 5.79 35.05
N SER A 31 -8.92 4.64 34.63
CA SER A 31 -8.51 4.45 33.24
C SER A 31 -9.75 4.56 32.38
N THR A 32 -9.95 5.71 31.76
CA THR A 32 -10.97 5.88 30.71
C THR A 32 -10.55 5.00 29.53
N VAL A 33 -11.07 3.77 29.50
CA VAL A 33 -11.01 2.93 28.30
C VAL A 33 -11.84 3.68 27.26
N ALA A 34 -11.19 4.15 26.18
CA ALA A 34 -11.87 4.78 25.09
C ALA A 34 -12.97 3.82 24.58
N ALA A 35 -14.18 4.31 24.44
CA ALA A 35 -15.27 3.51 23.89
C ALA A 35 -14.87 2.99 22.50
N PRO A 36 -15.21 1.74 22.15
CA PRO A 36 -14.89 1.21 20.84
C PRO A 36 -15.53 2.11 19.77
N ALA A 37 -14.78 2.36 18.68
CA ALA A 37 -15.29 3.14 17.56
C ALA A 37 -16.60 2.51 17.05
N SER A 38 -17.62 3.31 16.86
CA SER A 38 -18.86 2.85 16.23
C SER A 38 -18.80 3.11 14.72
N ARG A 39 -19.52 2.32 13.92
CA ARG A 39 -19.58 2.55 12.48
C ARG A 39 -20.01 4.00 12.16
N GLN A 40 -20.97 4.54 12.91
CA GLN A 40 -21.49 5.89 12.72
C GLN A 40 -20.43 6.99 12.98
N SER A 41 -19.54 6.78 13.94
CA SER A 41 -18.47 7.74 14.26
C SER A 41 -17.32 7.75 13.22
N LEU A 42 -17.30 6.78 12.30
CA LEU A 42 -16.33 6.69 11.22
C LEU A 42 -16.83 7.27 9.90
N VAL A 43 -18.12 7.63 9.81
CA VAL A 43 -18.66 8.27 8.61
C VAL A 43 -18.12 9.69 8.50
N GLY A 44 -17.55 10.04 7.33
CA GLY A 44 -17.01 11.37 7.10
C GLY A 44 -15.92 11.39 6.04
N THR A 45 -15.26 12.53 5.93
CA THR A 45 -14.14 12.78 5.04
C THR A 45 -12.85 12.76 5.84
N TYR A 46 -11.81 12.20 5.25
CA TYR A 46 -10.51 12.05 5.86
C TYR A 46 -9.44 12.65 4.96
N ASP A 47 -8.56 13.44 5.53
CA ASP A 47 -7.41 14.05 4.87
C ASP A 47 -6.14 13.26 5.19
N GLY A 48 -5.52 12.71 4.15
CA GLY A 48 -4.27 11.94 4.22
C GLY A 48 -3.06 12.67 3.64
N HIS A 49 -3.13 14.02 3.48
CA HIS A 49 -2.01 14.79 2.93
C HIS A 49 -0.75 14.64 3.79
N GLN A 50 0.37 14.37 3.12
CA GLN A 50 1.72 14.27 3.68
C GLN A 50 2.71 14.86 2.67
N MET A 51 4.00 14.93 3.07
CA MET A 51 5.05 15.32 2.13
C MET A 51 5.01 14.41 0.89
N GLU A 52 4.91 14.99 -0.30
CA GLU A 52 4.85 14.33 -1.62
C GLU A 52 3.58 13.50 -1.89
N ILE A 53 2.66 13.36 -0.94
CA ILE A 53 1.43 12.60 -1.10
C ILE A 53 0.22 13.51 -0.89
N ALA A 54 -0.66 13.56 -1.87
CA ALA A 54 -2.01 14.09 -1.71
C ALA A 54 -2.99 12.89 -1.65
N ALA A 55 -3.64 12.68 -0.52
CA ALA A 55 -4.57 11.57 -0.36
C ALA A 55 -5.86 12.00 0.33
N GLY A 56 -6.98 11.41 -0.09
CA GLY A 56 -8.29 11.62 0.50
C GLY A 56 -9.09 10.33 0.58
N LEU A 57 -9.88 10.20 1.63
CA LEU A 57 -10.81 9.08 1.81
C LEU A 57 -12.15 9.63 2.30
N GLU A 58 -13.25 9.17 1.74
CA GLU A 58 -14.61 9.43 2.19
C GLU A 58 -15.29 8.12 2.56
N LEU A 59 -15.78 7.99 3.80
CA LEU A 59 -16.63 6.89 4.26
C LEU A 59 -18.06 7.38 4.39
N LYS A 60 -18.97 6.86 3.57
CA LYS A 60 -20.39 7.28 3.55
C LYS A 60 -21.24 6.44 4.48
N ALA A 61 -22.34 7.01 4.97
CA ALA A 61 -23.28 6.33 5.86
C ALA A 61 -23.95 5.11 5.20
N ASP A 62 -24.11 5.13 3.86
CA ASP A 62 -24.65 4.03 3.08
C ASP A 62 -23.69 2.82 2.92
N GLY A 63 -22.47 2.92 3.49
CA GLY A 63 -21.45 1.88 3.40
C GLY A 63 -20.60 1.97 2.14
N ARG A 64 -20.73 3.04 1.33
CA ARG A 64 -19.86 3.31 0.19
C ARG A 64 -18.63 4.09 0.63
N PHE A 65 -17.51 3.93 -0.11
CA PHE A 65 -16.33 4.77 0.06
C PHE A 65 -15.88 5.36 -1.27
N ARG A 66 -15.11 6.45 -1.18
CA ARG A 66 -14.30 7.01 -2.25
C ARG A 66 -12.90 7.24 -1.72
N TYR A 67 -11.91 6.85 -2.48
CA TYR A 67 -10.48 7.00 -2.19
C TYR A 67 -9.79 7.66 -3.37
N GLY A 68 -8.82 8.53 -3.10
CA GLY A 68 -7.91 9.08 -4.09
C GLY A 68 -6.53 9.29 -3.47
N LEU A 69 -5.49 9.09 -4.28
CA LEU A 69 -4.09 9.34 -3.91
C LEU A 69 -3.31 9.78 -5.14
N SER A 70 -2.51 10.85 -4.97
CA SER A 70 -1.50 11.28 -5.94
C SER A 70 -0.12 11.26 -5.28
N TYR A 71 0.84 10.62 -5.93
CA TYR A 71 2.22 10.50 -5.49
C TYR A 71 3.17 10.57 -6.68
N GLY A 72 3.81 11.72 -6.92
CA GLY A 72 4.60 11.95 -8.12
C GLY A 72 3.75 11.82 -9.39
N ALA A 73 4.11 10.88 -10.27
CA ALA A 73 3.35 10.58 -11.50
C ALA A 73 2.26 9.52 -11.30
N LEU A 74 2.11 8.97 -10.09
CA LEU A 74 1.09 7.98 -9.78
C LEU A 74 -0.17 8.67 -9.28
N ASP A 75 -1.28 8.43 -9.97
CA ASP A 75 -2.62 8.75 -9.52
C ASP A 75 -3.41 7.46 -9.30
N GLU A 76 -3.99 7.33 -8.12
CA GLU A 76 -4.85 6.21 -7.75
C GLU A 76 -6.24 6.70 -7.34
N GLU A 77 -7.25 5.95 -7.72
CA GLU A 77 -8.63 6.13 -7.24
C GLU A 77 -9.30 4.79 -6.95
N ALA A 78 -10.25 4.79 -6.05
CA ALA A 78 -11.14 3.66 -5.84
C ALA A 78 -12.50 4.12 -5.32
N THR A 79 -13.53 3.38 -5.72
CA THR A 79 -14.86 3.40 -5.13
C THR A 79 -15.27 1.99 -4.77
N GLY A 80 -16.15 1.85 -3.79
CA GLY A 80 -16.56 0.52 -3.38
C GLY A 80 -17.36 0.54 -2.10
N LYS A 81 -17.28 -0.56 -1.35
CA LYS A 81 -17.95 -0.74 -0.06
C LYS A 81 -16.93 -0.77 1.07
N TRP A 82 -17.30 -0.19 2.21
CA TRP A 82 -16.53 -0.34 3.43
C TRP A 82 -17.33 -1.04 4.52
N THR A 83 -16.62 -1.79 5.33
CA THR A 83 -17.15 -2.46 6.53
C THR A 83 -16.21 -2.24 7.69
N MET A 84 -16.67 -2.50 8.90
CA MET A 84 -15.87 -2.45 10.12
C MET A 84 -15.69 -3.86 10.67
N SER A 85 -14.47 -4.19 11.09
CA SER A 85 -14.13 -5.46 11.74
C SER A 85 -13.15 -5.18 12.89
N GLY A 86 -13.64 -5.27 14.13
CA GLY A 86 -12.83 -4.92 15.30
C GLY A 86 -12.37 -3.45 15.26
N ASP A 87 -11.07 -3.26 15.30
CA ASP A 87 -10.38 -1.96 15.20
C ASP A 87 -9.97 -1.57 13.77
N GLN A 88 -10.59 -2.20 12.76
CA GLN A 88 -10.25 -1.97 11.35
C GLN A 88 -11.46 -1.55 10.53
N VAL A 89 -11.21 -0.67 9.55
CA VAL A 89 -12.08 -0.42 8.39
C VAL A 89 -11.54 -1.28 7.25
N LEU A 90 -12.41 -2.05 6.60
CA LEU A 90 -12.07 -2.87 5.44
C LEU A 90 -12.68 -2.26 4.19
N LEU A 91 -11.83 -1.99 3.18
CA LEU A 91 -12.25 -1.45 1.88
C LEU A 91 -12.32 -2.58 0.85
N THR A 92 -13.44 -2.65 0.11
CA THR A 92 -13.61 -3.55 -1.04
C THR A 92 -14.06 -2.74 -2.23
N SER A 93 -13.23 -2.68 -3.27
CA SER A 93 -13.52 -1.91 -4.49
C SER A 93 -14.67 -2.51 -5.30
N ASP A 94 -15.30 -1.66 -6.08
CA ASP A 94 -16.12 -2.09 -7.20
C ASP A 94 -15.24 -2.87 -8.22
N PRO A 95 -15.81 -3.71 -9.07
CA PRO A 95 -15.04 -4.45 -10.06
C PRO A 95 -14.14 -3.55 -10.90
N VAL A 96 -12.86 -3.94 -11.04
CA VAL A 96 -11.83 -3.22 -11.80
C VAL A 96 -11.33 -4.13 -12.92
N THR A 97 -11.25 -3.59 -14.13
CA THR A 97 -10.65 -4.26 -15.28
C THR A 97 -9.17 -3.86 -15.39
N SER A 98 -8.27 -4.81 -15.22
CA SER A 98 -6.84 -4.57 -15.24
C SER A 98 -6.35 -4.06 -16.61
N PRO A 99 -5.36 -3.14 -16.65
CA PRO A 99 -4.63 -2.81 -17.86
C PRO A 99 -3.97 -4.04 -18.47
N ARG A 100 -3.82 -4.05 -19.81
CA ARG A 100 -3.17 -5.17 -20.50
C ARG A 100 -2.40 -4.74 -21.73
N PHE A 101 -1.46 -5.59 -22.14
CA PHE A 101 -0.71 -5.47 -23.39
C PHE A 101 -1.21 -6.52 -24.37
N VAL A 102 -1.55 -6.09 -25.58
CA VAL A 102 -2.13 -6.94 -26.62
C VAL A 102 -1.20 -6.95 -27.82
N LEU A 103 -0.79 -8.14 -28.28
CA LEU A 103 -0.05 -8.29 -29.53
C LEU A 103 -0.94 -7.86 -30.70
N VAL A 104 -0.47 -6.88 -31.49
CA VAL A 104 -1.16 -6.41 -32.70
C VAL A 104 -0.63 -7.11 -33.93
N SER A 105 0.70 -7.19 -34.04
CA SER A 105 1.36 -7.87 -35.15
C SER A 105 2.73 -8.40 -34.78
N HIS A 106 3.12 -9.48 -35.43
CA HIS A 106 4.45 -10.07 -35.35
C HIS A 106 4.89 -10.37 -36.78
N GLY A 107 6.05 -9.90 -37.20
CA GLY A 107 6.47 -10.00 -38.58
C GLY A 107 7.99 -9.86 -38.78
N LYS A 108 8.41 -9.82 -40.04
CA LYS A 108 9.83 -9.68 -40.38
C LYS A 108 10.34 -8.28 -40.04
N ALA A 109 11.54 -8.21 -39.54
CA ALA A 109 12.33 -6.99 -39.35
C ALA A 109 13.61 -7.06 -40.20
N VAL A 110 14.46 -6.04 -40.06
CA VAL A 110 15.85 -6.09 -40.53
C VAL A 110 16.56 -7.23 -39.80
N ASP A 111 17.33 -8.03 -40.55
CA ASP A 111 18.07 -9.17 -39.96
C ASP A 111 18.96 -8.72 -38.80
N GLY A 112 18.92 -9.48 -37.70
CA GLY A 112 19.68 -9.18 -36.51
C GLY A 112 19.20 -7.97 -35.70
N VAL A 113 17.94 -7.51 -35.91
CA VAL A 113 17.36 -6.39 -35.13
C VAL A 113 15.97 -6.75 -34.62
N LEU A 114 15.76 -6.63 -33.30
CA LEU A 114 14.42 -6.60 -32.71
C LEU A 114 13.86 -5.19 -32.84
N GLN A 115 12.76 -5.07 -33.56
CA GLN A 115 11.95 -3.84 -33.64
C GLN A 115 10.68 -4.00 -32.78
N LEU A 116 10.56 -3.19 -31.75
CA LEU A 116 9.40 -3.22 -30.85
C LEU A 116 8.70 -1.86 -30.87
N SER A 117 7.46 -1.83 -31.27
CA SER A 117 6.60 -0.64 -31.21
C SER A 117 5.45 -0.86 -30.25
N LEU A 118 5.06 0.24 -29.56
CA LEU A 118 3.97 0.24 -28.60
C LEU A 118 2.94 1.33 -28.98
N ASP A 119 1.72 0.90 -29.25
CA ASP A 119 0.59 1.82 -29.38
C ASP A 119 0.07 2.18 -28.00
N VAL A 120 0.04 3.46 -27.69
CA VAL A 120 -0.46 3.99 -26.42
C VAL A 120 -1.61 4.97 -26.64
N PRO A 121 -2.56 5.10 -25.70
CA PRO A 121 -3.61 6.10 -25.78
C PRO A 121 -3.06 7.53 -25.82
N LYS A 122 -3.86 8.45 -26.35
CA LYS A 122 -3.54 9.87 -26.34
C LYS A 122 -3.33 10.36 -24.90
N GLY A 123 -2.25 11.10 -24.68
CA GLY A 123 -1.89 11.65 -23.37
C GLY A 123 -0.98 10.77 -22.52
N LEU A 124 -0.71 9.54 -22.94
CA LEU A 124 0.25 8.65 -22.27
C LEU A 124 1.54 8.57 -23.11
N SER A 125 2.69 8.92 -22.51
CA SER A 125 3.99 8.84 -23.21
C SER A 125 4.54 7.41 -23.17
N ARG A 126 5.16 6.97 -24.27
CA ARG A 126 5.88 5.70 -24.36
C ARG A 126 7.07 5.62 -23.40
N GLN A 127 7.63 6.75 -23.02
CA GLN A 127 8.76 6.84 -22.09
C GLN A 127 8.44 6.32 -20.67
N TYR A 128 7.16 6.15 -20.33
CA TYR A 128 6.76 5.52 -19.07
C TYR A 128 6.83 3.98 -19.11
N PHE A 129 7.08 3.41 -20.30
CA PHE A 129 7.08 1.97 -20.48
C PHE A 129 8.49 1.42 -20.63
N ASP A 130 8.70 0.23 -20.07
CA ASP A 130 9.90 -0.57 -20.27
C ASP A 130 9.55 -1.87 -20.98
N ALA A 131 10.52 -2.38 -21.72
CA ALA A 131 10.53 -3.74 -22.22
C ALA A 131 11.58 -4.57 -21.48
N VAL A 132 11.22 -5.76 -21.04
CA VAL A 132 12.14 -6.77 -20.52
C VAL A 132 12.28 -7.83 -21.58
N ILE A 133 13.49 -7.95 -22.14
CA ILE A 133 13.83 -8.85 -23.22
C ILE A 133 14.64 -10.03 -22.66
N ALA A 134 14.10 -11.24 -22.73
CA ALA A 134 14.87 -12.45 -22.46
C ALA A 134 15.59 -12.90 -23.74
N LYS A 135 16.81 -13.38 -23.61
CA LYS A 135 17.68 -13.77 -24.72
C LYS A 135 18.03 -15.24 -24.66
N ARG A 136 18.41 -15.79 -25.81
CA ARG A 136 18.78 -17.22 -25.96
C ARG A 136 19.93 -17.65 -25.06
N ASN A 137 20.89 -16.76 -24.83
CA ASN A 137 22.04 -17.03 -23.94
C ASN A 137 21.70 -16.98 -22.43
N GLY A 138 20.41 -16.80 -22.06
CA GLY A 138 19.93 -16.71 -20.68
C GLY A 138 19.97 -15.31 -20.07
N GLU A 139 20.53 -14.32 -20.78
CA GLU A 139 20.52 -12.94 -20.30
C GLU A 139 19.12 -12.34 -20.37
N THR A 140 18.88 -11.37 -19.51
CA THR A 140 17.68 -10.54 -19.52
C THR A 140 18.10 -9.06 -19.54
N GLN A 141 17.55 -8.32 -20.50
CA GLN A 141 17.80 -6.89 -20.64
C GLN A 141 16.52 -6.11 -20.42
N ARG A 142 16.53 -5.11 -19.52
CA ARG A 142 15.46 -4.13 -19.37
C ARG A 142 15.84 -2.86 -20.11
N GLN A 143 14.91 -2.34 -20.91
CA GLN A 143 15.10 -1.16 -21.73
C GLN A 143 13.86 -0.28 -21.69
N GLN A 144 14.02 1.00 -21.37
CA GLN A 144 12.96 2.00 -21.51
C GLN A 144 12.65 2.24 -23.00
N LEU A 145 11.39 2.41 -23.35
CA LEU A 145 10.98 2.73 -24.69
C LEU A 145 11.25 4.22 -25.03
N GLY A 146 11.74 4.46 -26.24
CA GLY A 146 11.75 5.80 -26.84
C GLY A 146 10.38 6.15 -27.48
N GLU A 147 10.25 7.36 -27.98
CA GLU A 147 9.02 7.80 -28.67
C GLU A 147 8.71 6.95 -29.91
N ASP A 148 9.76 6.47 -30.61
CA ASP A 148 9.63 5.60 -31.79
C ASP A 148 9.58 4.10 -31.44
N GLY A 149 9.59 3.76 -30.14
CA GLY A 149 9.68 2.38 -29.64
C GLY A 149 11.11 1.97 -29.31
N LEU A 150 11.48 0.72 -29.63
CA LEU A 150 12.80 0.15 -29.36
C LEU A 150 13.34 -0.55 -30.60
N SER A 151 14.58 -0.26 -30.94
CA SER A 151 15.37 -1.00 -31.95
C SER A 151 16.61 -1.56 -31.26
N LEU A 152 16.71 -2.90 -31.16
CA LEU A 152 17.75 -3.59 -30.44
C LEU A 152 18.51 -4.57 -31.36
N PRO A 153 19.79 -4.31 -31.71
CA PRO A 153 20.58 -5.26 -32.48
C PRO A 153 20.91 -6.49 -31.65
N PHE A 154 20.97 -7.64 -32.31
CA PHE A 154 21.33 -8.91 -31.70
C PHE A 154 22.10 -9.80 -32.69
N THR A 155 22.76 -10.83 -32.14
CA THR A 155 23.41 -11.90 -32.89
C THR A 155 22.66 -13.22 -32.70
N SER A 156 23.02 -14.28 -33.42
CA SER A 156 22.40 -15.60 -33.24
C SER A 156 22.45 -16.11 -31.80
N ASP A 157 23.55 -15.82 -31.09
CA ASP A 157 23.79 -16.34 -29.73
C ASP A 157 22.95 -15.62 -28.66
N ASN A 158 22.67 -14.34 -28.85
CA ASN A 158 21.91 -13.52 -27.94
C ASN A 158 20.55 -13.09 -28.49
N ALA A 159 20.01 -13.82 -29.47
CA ALA A 159 18.74 -13.54 -30.07
C ALA A 159 17.60 -13.46 -29.03
N PRO A 160 16.69 -12.49 -29.13
CA PRO A 160 15.54 -12.38 -28.24
C PRO A 160 14.66 -13.62 -28.30
N THR A 161 14.20 -14.11 -27.15
CA THR A 161 13.29 -15.26 -27.03
C THR A 161 11.92 -14.86 -26.52
N SER A 162 11.85 -13.78 -25.73
CA SER A 162 10.58 -13.21 -25.31
C SER A 162 10.70 -11.72 -25.00
N VAL A 163 9.58 -11.01 -25.04
CA VAL A 163 9.43 -9.63 -24.62
C VAL A 163 8.29 -9.52 -23.61
N ARG A 164 8.54 -8.84 -22.50
CA ARG A 164 7.52 -8.49 -21.51
C ARG A 164 7.47 -6.97 -21.37
N MET A 165 6.29 -6.38 -21.51
CA MET A 165 6.07 -4.95 -21.33
C MET A 165 5.77 -4.62 -19.87
N LEU A 166 6.27 -3.48 -19.40
CA LEU A 166 6.03 -2.95 -18.06
C LEU A 166 5.53 -1.50 -18.16
N LEU A 167 4.69 -1.10 -17.22
CA LEU A 167 4.39 0.31 -16.93
C LEU A 167 4.67 0.54 -15.43
N PRO A 168 5.95 0.87 -15.06
CA PRO A 168 6.42 0.87 -13.68
C PRO A 168 5.67 1.81 -12.74
N VAL A 169 5.31 3.01 -13.21
CA VAL A 169 4.58 4.02 -12.42
C VAL A 169 3.30 3.45 -11.80
N PHE A 170 2.58 2.61 -12.56
CA PHE A 170 1.35 1.96 -12.11
C PHE A 170 1.54 0.50 -11.70
N SER A 171 2.78 0.03 -11.58
CA SER A 171 3.12 -1.37 -11.26
C SER A 171 2.44 -2.40 -12.19
N VAL A 172 2.19 -2.01 -13.46
CA VAL A 172 1.60 -2.91 -14.45
C VAL A 172 2.69 -3.78 -15.06
N ILE A 173 2.50 -5.10 -14.99
CA ILE A 173 3.40 -6.11 -15.54
C ILE A 173 2.61 -6.92 -16.55
N GLY A 174 3.04 -6.86 -17.83
CA GLY A 174 2.45 -7.67 -18.90
C GLY A 174 2.88 -9.12 -18.83
N GLU A 175 2.13 -10.00 -19.51
CA GLU A 175 2.56 -11.36 -19.73
C GLU A 175 3.74 -11.40 -20.72
N PRO A 176 4.67 -12.35 -20.60
CA PRO A 176 5.75 -12.51 -21.57
C PRO A 176 5.19 -12.96 -22.92
N LEU A 177 5.54 -12.24 -23.97
CA LEU A 177 5.28 -12.61 -25.34
C LEU A 177 6.49 -13.42 -25.87
N ASN A 178 6.30 -14.69 -26.13
CA ASN A 178 7.34 -15.53 -26.77
C ASN A 178 7.51 -15.11 -28.22
N LEU A 179 8.76 -14.98 -28.66
CA LEU A 179 9.14 -14.63 -30.01
C LEU A 179 9.47 -15.90 -30.80
N ASP A 180 8.76 -16.11 -31.90
CA ASP A 180 9.10 -17.18 -32.86
C ASP A 180 10.04 -16.59 -33.93
N PRO A 181 11.29 -17.10 -34.04
CA PRO A 181 12.23 -16.64 -35.05
C PRO A 181 11.71 -16.77 -36.49
N SER A 182 10.85 -17.76 -36.75
CA SER A 182 10.26 -17.96 -38.09
C SER A 182 9.27 -16.85 -38.47
N SER A 183 8.63 -16.23 -37.48
CA SER A 183 7.74 -15.09 -37.66
C SER A 183 8.48 -13.75 -37.79
N GLY A 184 9.78 -13.73 -37.41
CA GLY A 184 10.63 -12.53 -37.43
C GLY A 184 10.71 -11.80 -36.09
N TYR A 185 11.25 -10.58 -36.13
CA TYR A 185 11.54 -9.80 -34.92
C TYR A 185 10.95 -8.38 -34.97
N SER A 186 9.93 -8.16 -35.79
CA SER A 186 9.14 -6.92 -35.76
C SER A 186 7.85 -7.16 -34.97
N VAL A 187 7.75 -6.54 -33.80
CA VAL A 187 6.66 -6.77 -32.85
C VAL A 187 5.93 -5.45 -32.60
N ARG A 188 4.63 -5.42 -32.81
CA ARG A 188 3.77 -4.30 -32.45
C ARG A 188 2.80 -4.73 -31.36
N ILE A 189 2.82 -4.01 -30.25
CA ILE A 189 1.99 -4.22 -29.07
C ILE A 189 1.10 -3.00 -28.89
N ARG A 190 -0.12 -3.19 -28.42
CA ARG A 190 -1.00 -2.11 -27.99
C ARG A 190 -1.21 -2.21 -26.49
N PHE A 191 -1.09 -1.09 -25.80
CA PHE A 191 -1.49 -0.96 -24.43
C PHE A 191 -2.97 -0.59 -24.34
N GLU A 192 -3.75 -1.42 -23.66
CA GLU A 192 -5.15 -1.16 -23.31
C GLU A 192 -5.21 -0.75 -21.84
N PRO A 193 -5.44 0.54 -21.54
CA PRO A 193 -5.39 1.05 -20.17
C PRO A 193 -6.53 0.54 -19.31
N ASN A 194 -7.69 0.22 -19.90
CA ASN A 194 -8.88 -0.18 -19.15
C ASN A 194 -9.11 0.78 -17.94
N ASP A 195 -9.08 0.23 -16.72
CA ASP A 195 -9.22 0.99 -15.46
C ASP A 195 -7.84 1.36 -14.87
N LEU A 196 -6.87 1.81 -15.69
CA LEU A 196 -5.56 2.26 -15.21
C LEU A 196 -5.72 3.36 -14.15
N GLY A 197 -5.02 3.21 -13.03
CA GLY A 197 -5.13 4.10 -11.88
C GLY A 197 -6.23 3.71 -10.89
N LYS A 198 -7.18 2.84 -11.26
CA LYS A 198 -8.14 2.31 -10.29
C LYS A 198 -7.53 1.18 -9.46
N VAL A 199 -7.69 1.28 -8.16
CA VAL A 199 -7.17 0.28 -7.20
C VAL A 199 -8.24 -0.76 -6.90
N ASN A 200 -7.85 -2.02 -6.97
CA ASN A 200 -8.69 -3.15 -6.58
C ASN A 200 -8.43 -3.54 -5.12
N PHE A 201 -9.06 -2.83 -4.19
CA PHE A 201 -9.04 -3.22 -2.78
C PHE A 201 -9.90 -4.47 -2.56
N GLN A 202 -9.37 -5.46 -1.83
CA GLN A 202 -10.06 -6.71 -1.49
C GLN A 202 -10.05 -6.90 0.03
N ALA A 203 -11.07 -6.38 0.71
CA ALA A 203 -11.12 -6.30 2.17
C ALA A 203 -9.84 -5.69 2.77
N THR A 204 -9.29 -4.67 2.11
CA THR A 204 -8.03 -4.04 2.48
C THR A 204 -8.18 -3.27 3.79
N PRO A 205 -7.38 -3.58 4.83
CA PRO A 205 -7.55 -3.01 6.15
C PRO A 205 -6.94 -1.61 6.29
N LEU A 206 -7.64 -0.75 7.03
CA LEU A 206 -7.14 0.49 7.61
C LEU A 206 -7.34 0.40 9.11
N THR A 207 -6.28 0.63 9.90
CA THR A 207 -6.36 0.56 11.37
C THR A 207 -6.96 1.84 11.94
N ILE A 208 -7.93 1.71 12.86
CA ILE A 208 -8.56 2.84 13.54
C ILE A 208 -7.66 3.27 14.71
N LEU A 209 -7.29 4.55 14.74
CA LEU A 209 -6.50 5.13 15.81
C LEU A 209 -7.07 6.50 16.23
N ASN A 210 -7.75 6.55 17.38
CA ASN A 210 -8.34 7.78 17.93
C ASN A 210 -9.28 8.53 16.96
N GLY A 211 -10.00 7.78 16.12
CA GLY A 211 -10.91 8.34 15.11
C GLY A 211 -10.26 8.62 13.75
N ASP A 212 -8.93 8.59 13.67
CA ASP A 212 -8.19 8.61 12.40
C ASP A 212 -8.03 7.18 11.85
N LEU A 213 -7.62 7.07 10.57
CA LEU A 213 -7.37 5.79 9.92
C LEU A 213 -5.92 5.71 9.45
N LEU A 214 -5.23 4.62 9.76
CA LEU A 214 -3.87 4.34 9.30
C LEU A 214 -3.92 3.35 8.15
N PHE A 215 -3.25 3.68 7.06
CA PHE A 215 -3.21 2.89 5.84
C PHE A 215 -1.77 2.71 5.34
N ASP A 216 -1.30 1.47 5.28
CA ASP A 216 0.02 1.16 4.72
C ASP A 216 -0.09 1.04 3.20
N ARG A 217 0.57 1.96 2.48
CA ARG A 217 0.54 2.04 1.03
C ARG A 217 1.87 2.53 0.48
N HIS A 218 2.37 1.91 -0.59
CA HIS A 218 3.64 2.28 -1.24
C HIS A 218 4.84 2.38 -0.28
N GLY A 219 4.92 1.46 0.69
CA GLY A 219 6.01 1.43 1.68
C GLY A 219 5.95 2.55 2.73
N ARG A 220 4.81 3.24 2.83
CA ARG A 220 4.57 4.31 3.82
C ARG A 220 3.27 4.08 4.56
N THR A 221 3.18 4.53 5.80
CA THR A 221 1.92 4.62 6.54
C THR A 221 1.30 5.99 6.31
N ILE A 222 0.12 6.03 5.69
CA ILE A 222 -0.69 7.23 5.48
C ILE A 222 -1.66 7.34 6.63
N ARG A 223 -1.62 8.48 7.34
CA ARG A 223 -2.59 8.79 8.38
C ARG A 223 -3.69 9.68 7.81
N PHE A 224 -4.86 9.11 7.62
CA PHE A 224 -6.07 9.80 7.24
C PHE A 224 -6.72 10.43 8.48
N LYS A 225 -6.57 11.74 8.62
CA LYS A 225 -7.16 12.50 9.72
C LYS A 225 -8.63 12.77 9.45
N HIS A 226 -9.48 12.44 10.41
CA HIS A 226 -10.91 12.69 10.27
C HIS A 226 -11.18 14.21 10.24
N SER A 227 -11.73 14.70 9.13
CA SER A 227 -12.17 16.08 9.01
C SER A 227 -13.46 16.22 9.82
N LYS A 228 -13.39 16.92 10.96
CA LYS A 228 -14.59 17.25 11.70
C LYS A 228 -15.41 18.26 10.90
N PRO A 229 -16.73 18.12 10.85
CA PRO A 229 -17.62 19.09 10.19
C PRO A 229 -17.53 20.48 10.80
#